data_96af02c3621aadd33ee8e278290b27c3
#
_entry.id   96af02c3621aadd33ee8e278290b27c3
#
_cell.length_a   1.000
_cell.length_b   1.000
_cell.length_c   1.000
_cell.angle_alpha   90.00
_cell.angle_beta   90.00
_cell.angle_gamma   90.00
#
_symmetry.space_group_name_H-M   'P 1'
#
loop_
_entity.id
_entity.type
_entity.pdbx_description
1 polymer ?
#
loop_
_entity_poly.entity_id
_entity_poly.type
_entity_poly.pdbx_seq_one_letter_code
_entity_poly.pdbx_strand_id
1 'polypeptide(L)'
;RGLYGKKPDPKYIEKVLKELSLWDKKNLRLNQLSGGMKRRVLIAKALSHEPTILFLDEPTAGVDVELRKEMWQVVENLRKTGVTIILTTHYIEEAEAIADRVGVINQGEIVIVDETKELLKKMGHKKLIIDLHEKINQIPTTLQKYKLSFTPDLMSLNYTYSLKTKQTGITNLLQDLKDAGLKLKDLKTEQSNLEKIFVNLVREKNEN
;
A
#
# COMPACT_ATOMS: atom_id res chain seq x y z
N ARG A 1 -0.88 23.90 -23.43
CA ARG A 1 -0.82 23.11 -24.69
C ARG A 1 0.14 23.76 -25.68
N GLY A 2 0.04 25.04 -25.94
CA GLY A 2 0.88 25.73 -26.94
C GLY A 2 2.38 25.57 -26.69
N LEU A 3 2.84 25.66 -25.45
CA LEU A 3 4.26 25.44 -25.08
C LEU A 3 4.78 24.03 -25.44
N TYR A 4 3.89 23.08 -25.61
CA TYR A 4 4.20 21.68 -25.97
C TYR A 4 3.84 21.37 -27.44
N GLY A 5 3.69 22.39 -28.28
CA GLY A 5 3.38 22.23 -29.72
C GLY A 5 1.98 21.71 -30.03
N LYS A 6 1.10 21.60 -29.03
CA LYS A 6 -0.28 21.10 -29.20
C LYS A 6 -1.22 22.25 -29.57
N LYS A 7 -2.08 22.04 -30.56
CA LYS A 7 -3.14 22.99 -30.93
C LYS A 7 -4.14 23.19 -29.79
N PRO A 8 -4.83 24.35 -29.69
CA PRO A 8 -5.93 24.53 -28.78
C PRO A 8 -7.00 23.44 -28.97
N ASP A 9 -7.45 22.85 -27.87
CA ASP A 9 -8.52 21.86 -27.85
C ASP A 9 -9.41 22.09 -26.63
N PRO A 10 -10.44 22.93 -26.74
CA PRO A 10 -11.36 23.24 -25.66
C PRO A 10 -12.12 22.00 -25.15
N LYS A 11 -12.46 21.07 -26.04
CA LYS A 11 -13.18 19.83 -25.66
C LYS A 11 -12.33 18.94 -24.77
N TYR A 12 -11.05 18.79 -25.10
CA TYR A 12 -10.12 18.05 -24.27
C TYR A 12 -9.93 18.70 -22.91
N ILE A 13 -9.76 20.03 -22.86
CA ILE A 13 -9.62 20.76 -21.59
C ILE A 13 -10.89 20.62 -20.74
N GLU A 14 -12.07 20.71 -21.34
CA GLU A 14 -13.34 20.46 -20.65
C GLU A 14 -13.37 19.04 -20.05
N LYS A 15 -12.99 18.04 -20.84
CA LYS A 15 -12.88 16.63 -20.38
C LYS A 15 -11.98 16.53 -19.15
N VAL A 16 -10.76 17.04 -19.22
CA VAL A 16 -9.79 17.01 -18.11
C VAL A 16 -10.33 17.70 -16.85
N LEU A 17 -10.93 18.87 -17.01
CA LEU A 17 -11.51 19.60 -15.86
C LEU A 17 -12.70 18.88 -15.24
N LYS A 18 -13.52 18.20 -16.04
CA LYS A 18 -14.63 17.34 -15.53
C LYS A 18 -14.11 16.13 -14.78
N GLU A 19 -13.12 15.43 -15.32
CA GLU A 19 -12.50 14.26 -14.66
C GLU A 19 -11.87 14.63 -13.31
N LEU A 20 -11.38 15.86 -13.19
CA LEU A 20 -10.79 16.39 -11.96
C LEU A 20 -11.80 17.10 -11.04
N SER A 21 -13.10 17.08 -11.38
CA SER A 21 -14.17 17.79 -10.64
C SER A 21 -13.92 19.31 -10.49
N LEU A 22 -13.35 19.92 -11.51
CA LEU A 22 -13.00 21.34 -11.56
C LEU A 22 -13.85 22.16 -12.54
N TRP A 23 -14.67 21.51 -13.39
CA TRP A 23 -15.40 22.21 -14.47
C TRP A 23 -16.28 23.35 -13.98
N ASP A 24 -17.05 23.12 -12.90
CA ASP A 24 -17.94 24.10 -12.31
C ASP A 24 -17.19 25.28 -11.64
N LYS A 25 -15.90 25.11 -11.41
CA LYS A 25 -15.01 26.08 -10.78
C LYS A 25 -14.05 26.74 -11.78
N LYS A 26 -14.18 26.48 -13.08
CA LYS A 26 -13.26 26.94 -14.13
C LYS A 26 -13.09 28.47 -14.22
N ASN A 27 -14.10 29.23 -13.77
CA ASN A 27 -14.08 30.69 -13.80
C ASN A 27 -13.61 31.33 -12.48
N LEU A 28 -13.34 30.52 -11.43
CA LEU A 28 -12.84 31.02 -10.17
C LEU A 28 -11.34 31.33 -10.25
N ARG A 29 -10.93 32.35 -9.50
CA ARG A 29 -9.50 32.66 -9.35
C ARG A 29 -8.84 31.60 -8.45
N LEU A 30 -7.53 31.35 -8.65
CA LEU A 30 -6.78 30.35 -7.88
C LEU A 30 -6.84 30.59 -6.36
N ASN A 31 -6.89 31.86 -5.91
CA ASN A 31 -6.99 32.18 -4.49
C ASN A 31 -8.35 31.82 -3.85
N GLN A 32 -9.37 31.59 -4.66
CA GLN A 32 -10.72 31.19 -4.22
C GLN A 32 -10.88 29.66 -4.15
N LEU A 33 -9.85 28.90 -4.58
CA LEU A 33 -9.86 27.45 -4.57
C LEU A 33 -9.29 26.92 -3.25
N SER A 34 -9.84 25.80 -2.76
CA SER A 34 -9.26 25.05 -1.63
C SER A 34 -7.89 24.48 -1.98
N GLY A 35 -7.13 24.06 -0.98
CA GLY A 35 -5.81 23.43 -1.19
C GLY A 35 -5.86 22.25 -2.14
N GLY A 36 -6.84 21.37 -1.97
CA GLY A 36 -7.02 20.21 -2.84
C GLY A 36 -7.48 20.58 -4.25
N MET A 37 -8.32 21.59 -4.41
CA MET A 37 -8.67 22.10 -5.73
C MET A 37 -7.45 22.68 -6.46
N LYS A 38 -6.61 23.45 -5.76
CA LYS A 38 -5.35 23.96 -6.32
C LYS A 38 -4.45 22.81 -6.79
N ARG A 39 -4.36 21.72 -6.02
CA ARG A 39 -3.57 20.54 -6.38
C ARG A 39 -4.13 19.86 -7.63
N ARG A 40 -5.44 19.69 -7.71
CA ARG A 40 -6.12 19.18 -8.93
C ARG A 40 -5.88 20.09 -10.15
N VAL A 41 -5.82 21.41 -9.97
CA VAL A 41 -5.47 22.35 -11.06
C VAL A 41 -4.04 22.11 -11.56
N LEU A 42 -3.07 21.82 -10.68
CA LEU A 42 -1.71 21.45 -11.09
C LEU A 42 -1.69 20.18 -11.93
N ILE A 43 -2.48 19.16 -11.55
CA ILE A 43 -2.65 17.94 -12.33
C ILE A 43 -3.32 18.24 -13.68
N ALA A 44 -4.38 19.07 -13.71
CA ALA A 44 -5.02 19.50 -14.95
C ALA A 44 -4.03 20.19 -15.89
N LYS A 45 -3.16 21.04 -15.33
CA LYS A 45 -2.09 21.70 -16.09
C LYS A 45 -1.13 20.68 -16.68
N ALA A 46 -0.68 19.70 -15.89
CA ALA A 46 0.20 18.64 -16.35
C ALA A 46 -0.44 17.77 -17.43
N LEU A 47 -1.75 17.52 -17.36
CA LEU A 47 -2.49 16.75 -18.37
C LEU A 47 -2.82 17.56 -19.63
N SER A 48 -2.78 18.88 -19.58
CA SER A 48 -3.26 19.76 -20.65
C SER A 48 -2.64 19.52 -22.02
N HIS A 49 -1.46 18.93 -22.08
CA HIS A 49 -0.73 18.64 -23.32
C HIS A 49 -0.76 17.15 -23.73
N GLU A 50 -1.63 16.33 -23.08
CA GLU A 50 -1.79 14.89 -23.36
C GLU A 50 -0.49 14.10 -23.17
N PRO A 51 0.11 14.12 -21.99
CA PRO A 51 1.32 13.36 -21.73
C PRO A 51 1.04 11.87 -21.75
N THR A 52 1.99 11.08 -22.24
CA THR A 52 1.98 9.62 -22.10
C THR A 52 2.49 9.18 -20.73
N ILE A 53 3.31 10.01 -20.08
CA ILE A 53 3.87 9.78 -18.75
C ILE A 53 3.59 11.01 -17.88
N LEU A 54 3.03 10.78 -16.69
CA LEU A 54 2.73 11.81 -15.71
C LEU A 54 3.54 11.55 -14.44
N PHE A 55 4.30 12.55 -14.00
CA PHE A 55 5.02 12.51 -12.73
C PHE A 55 4.23 13.27 -11.65
N LEU A 56 3.99 12.64 -10.53
CA LEU A 56 3.31 13.20 -9.37
C LEU A 56 4.22 13.07 -8.14
N ASP A 57 4.72 14.19 -7.66
CA ASP A 57 5.55 14.20 -6.47
C ASP A 57 4.68 14.48 -5.24
N GLU A 58 4.60 13.47 -4.34
CA GLU A 58 3.83 13.52 -3.10
C GLU A 58 2.40 14.06 -3.29
N PRO A 59 1.57 13.49 -4.20
CA PRO A 59 0.30 14.10 -4.59
C PRO A 59 -0.71 14.25 -3.45
N THR A 60 -0.57 13.50 -2.37
CA THR A 60 -1.48 13.48 -1.22
C THR A 60 -0.88 14.02 0.07
N ALA A 61 0.36 14.52 0.04
CA ALA A 61 1.00 15.08 1.22
C ALA A 61 0.23 16.30 1.76
N GLY A 62 -0.05 16.29 3.08
CA GLY A 62 -0.72 17.41 3.74
C GLY A 62 -2.20 17.59 3.42
N VAL A 63 -2.86 16.57 2.81
CA VAL A 63 -4.32 16.60 2.59
C VAL A 63 -5.03 15.69 3.60
N ASP A 64 -6.28 16.05 3.93
CA ASP A 64 -7.12 15.23 4.78
C ASP A 64 -7.52 13.88 4.12
N VAL A 65 -8.08 12.98 4.92
CA VAL A 65 -8.38 11.60 4.49
C VAL A 65 -9.42 11.55 3.36
N GLU A 66 -10.42 12.43 3.37
CA GLU A 66 -11.48 12.44 2.37
C GLU A 66 -10.93 12.93 1.03
N LEU A 67 -10.22 14.05 1.05
CA LEU A 67 -9.58 14.61 -0.12
C LEU A 67 -8.52 13.68 -0.72
N ARG A 68 -7.82 12.93 0.13
CA ARG A 68 -6.87 11.90 -0.31
C ARG A 68 -7.56 10.82 -1.13
N LYS A 69 -8.70 10.31 -0.67
CA LYS A 69 -9.50 9.31 -1.41
C LYS A 69 -9.95 9.83 -2.78
N GLU A 70 -10.42 11.09 -2.83
CA GLU A 70 -10.79 11.72 -4.09
C GLU A 70 -9.60 11.83 -5.06
N MET A 71 -8.42 12.20 -4.55
CA MET A 71 -7.20 12.26 -5.37
C MET A 71 -6.81 10.90 -5.95
N TRP A 72 -6.93 9.82 -5.15
CA TRP A 72 -6.66 8.46 -5.65
C TRP A 72 -7.67 8.01 -6.68
N GLN A 73 -8.93 8.38 -6.55
CA GLN A 73 -9.92 8.12 -7.59
C GLN A 73 -9.56 8.80 -8.92
N VAL A 74 -9.04 10.02 -8.86
CA VAL A 74 -8.53 10.74 -10.04
C VAL A 74 -7.36 10.00 -10.67
N VAL A 75 -6.36 9.61 -9.88
CA VAL A 75 -5.19 8.86 -10.34
C VAL A 75 -5.61 7.54 -11.00
N GLU A 76 -6.52 6.79 -10.38
CA GLU A 76 -7.04 5.53 -10.91
C GLU A 76 -7.78 5.74 -12.26
N ASN A 77 -8.59 6.79 -12.37
CA ASN A 77 -9.28 7.11 -13.61
C ASN A 77 -8.29 7.48 -14.72
N LEU A 78 -7.26 8.27 -14.41
CA LEU A 78 -6.20 8.61 -15.36
C LEU A 78 -5.43 7.36 -15.83
N ARG A 79 -5.11 6.44 -14.91
CA ARG A 79 -4.49 5.15 -15.24
C ARG A 79 -5.33 4.37 -16.26
N LYS A 80 -6.65 4.32 -16.08
CA LYS A 80 -7.59 3.66 -17.02
C LYS A 80 -7.61 4.29 -18.40
N THR A 81 -7.22 5.56 -18.55
CA THR A 81 -7.11 6.20 -19.88
C THR A 81 -5.79 5.87 -20.60
N GLY A 82 -4.91 5.06 -20.00
CA GLY A 82 -3.65 4.62 -20.61
C GLY A 82 -2.46 5.54 -20.32
N VAL A 83 -2.59 6.51 -19.43
CA VAL A 83 -1.46 7.34 -18.97
C VAL A 83 -0.60 6.54 -18.01
N THR A 84 0.71 6.47 -18.27
CA THR A 84 1.67 5.93 -17.30
C THR A 84 1.91 6.96 -16.21
N ILE A 85 1.68 6.56 -14.94
CA ILE A 85 1.84 7.44 -13.80
C ILE A 85 3.02 6.99 -12.97
N ILE A 86 3.96 7.90 -12.74
CA ILE A 86 5.06 7.71 -11.80
C ILE A 86 4.80 8.67 -10.64
N LEU A 87 4.64 8.12 -9.44
CA LEU A 87 4.38 8.92 -8.26
C LEU A 87 5.38 8.61 -7.15
N THR A 88 5.71 9.61 -6.36
CA THR A 88 6.42 9.44 -5.10
C THR A 88 5.41 9.55 -3.95
N THR A 89 5.61 8.77 -2.91
CA THR A 89 4.85 8.89 -1.66
C THR A 89 5.66 8.30 -0.50
N HIS A 90 5.46 8.84 0.68
CA HIS A 90 5.93 8.25 1.92
C HIS A 90 4.83 7.44 2.64
N TYR A 91 3.61 7.44 2.10
CA TYR A 91 2.50 6.62 2.58
C TYR A 91 2.54 5.26 1.89
N ILE A 92 3.16 4.28 2.52
CA ILE A 92 3.38 2.95 1.94
C ILE A 92 2.07 2.24 1.62
N GLU A 93 1.04 2.45 2.45
CA GLU A 93 -0.31 1.91 2.24
C GLU A 93 -0.93 2.38 0.92
N GLU A 94 -0.66 3.62 0.53
CA GLU A 94 -1.13 4.16 -0.75
C GLU A 94 -0.45 3.46 -1.93
N ALA A 95 0.87 3.29 -1.86
CA ALA A 95 1.61 2.56 -2.87
C ALA A 95 1.10 1.13 -3.01
N GLU A 96 0.83 0.45 -1.88
CA GLU A 96 0.27 -0.91 -1.88
C GLU A 96 -1.11 -0.97 -2.55
N ALA A 97 -1.97 0.02 -2.31
CA ALA A 97 -3.34 0.02 -2.80
C ALA A 97 -3.46 0.30 -4.31
N ILE A 98 -2.58 1.14 -4.88
CA ILE A 98 -2.77 1.68 -6.22
C ILE A 98 -1.67 1.38 -7.22
N ALA A 99 -0.43 1.08 -6.77
CA ALA A 99 0.70 0.91 -7.67
C ALA A 99 0.74 -0.52 -8.24
N ASP A 100 0.94 -0.63 -9.55
CA ASP A 100 1.22 -1.92 -10.20
C ASP A 100 2.65 -2.39 -9.85
N ARG A 101 3.59 -1.44 -9.80
CA ARG A 101 5.00 -1.66 -9.45
C ARG A 101 5.45 -0.66 -8.40
N VAL A 102 6.29 -1.10 -7.50
CA VAL A 102 6.87 -0.29 -6.42
C VAL A 102 8.39 -0.28 -6.53
N GLY A 103 8.98 0.91 -6.44
CA GLY A 103 10.41 1.11 -6.25
C GLY A 103 10.69 1.62 -4.84
N VAL A 104 11.53 0.93 -4.10
CA VAL A 104 11.97 1.37 -2.76
C VAL A 104 13.29 2.12 -2.90
N ILE A 105 13.31 3.35 -2.40
CA ILE A 105 14.51 4.20 -2.38
C ILE A 105 14.97 4.37 -0.93
N ASN A 106 16.24 4.12 -0.67
CA ASN A 106 16.89 4.36 0.62
C ASN A 106 18.24 5.03 0.41
N GLN A 107 18.51 6.12 1.12
CA GLN A 107 19.75 6.89 1.02
C GLN A 107 20.18 7.25 -0.42
N GLY A 108 19.20 7.59 -1.27
CA GLY A 108 19.44 7.98 -2.67
C GLY A 108 19.65 6.82 -3.63
N GLU A 109 19.61 5.58 -3.15
CA GLU A 109 19.76 4.38 -4.00
C GLU A 109 18.44 3.60 -4.11
N ILE A 110 18.21 3.03 -5.29
CA ILE A 110 17.09 2.10 -5.50
C ILE A 110 17.46 0.75 -4.89
N VAL A 111 16.74 0.35 -3.85
CA VAL A 111 16.93 -0.94 -3.14
C VAL A 111 16.30 -2.08 -3.92
N ILE A 112 15.09 -1.89 -4.41
CA ILE A 112 14.33 -2.87 -5.17
C ILE A 112 13.31 -2.18 -6.08
N VAL A 113 13.03 -2.80 -7.22
CA VAL A 113 11.87 -2.47 -8.07
C VAL A 113 11.19 -3.77 -8.47
N ASP A 114 9.93 -3.94 -8.09
CA ASP A 114 9.18 -5.15 -8.43
C ASP A 114 7.68 -4.84 -8.60
N GLU A 115 6.92 -5.80 -9.11
CA GLU A 115 5.46 -5.72 -9.07
C GLU A 115 4.98 -5.80 -7.62
N THR A 116 4.02 -4.97 -7.26
CA THR A 116 3.49 -4.89 -5.88
C THR A 116 3.03 -6.26 -5.37
N LYS A 117 2.29 -7.00 -6.22
CA LYS A 117 1.78 -8.34 -5.89
C LYS A 117 2.90 -9.37 -5.70
N GLU A 118 3.93 -9.33 -6.56
CA GLU A 118 5.07 -10.24 -6.48
C GLU A 118 5.94 -9.92 -5.26
N LEU A 119 6.12 -8.64 -4.94
CA LEU A 119 6.85 -8.21 -3.74
C LEU A 119 6.16 -8.73 -2.47
N LEU A 120 4.86 -8.53 -2.36
CA LEU A 120 4.04 -9.06 -1.26
C LEU A 120 4.11 -10.59 -1.17
N LYS A 121 4.13 -11.30 -2.30
CA LYS A 121 4.22 -12.76 -2.35
C LYS A 121 5.61 -13.28 -2.00
N LYS A 122 6.68 -12.62 -2.49
CA LYS A 122 8.06 -13.03 -2.27
C LYS A 122 8.55 -12.76 -0.86
N MET A 123 8.20 -11.61 -0.30
CA MET A 123 8.71 -11.13 0.98
C MET A 123 7.64 -11.09 2.09
N GLY A 124 6.38 -11.24 1.71
CA GLY A 124 5.27 -11.25 2.66
C GLY A 124 5.21 -12.54 3.46
N HIS A 125 4.83 -12.41 4.71
CA HIS A 125 4.54 -13.52 5.62
C HIS A 125 3.10 -13.40 6.09
N LYS A 126 2.46 -14.53 6.35
CA LYS A 126 1.22 -14.56 7.10
C LYS A 126 1.50 -14.94 8.54
N LYS A 127 0.78 -14.31 9.43
CA LYS A 127 0.82 -14.59 10.85
C LYS A 127 -0.56 -15.10 11.27
N LEU A 128 -0.60 -16.30 11.81
CA LEU A 128 -1.78 -16.83 12.48
C LEU A 128 -1.67 -16.47 13.96
N ILE A 129 -2.61 -15.71 14.44
CA ILE A 129 -2.78 -15.38 15.87
C ILE A 129 -3.80 -16.35 16.43
N ILE A 130 -3.40 -17.07 17.45
CA ILE A 130 -4.17 -18.15 18.06
C ILE A 130 -4.51 -17.69 19.47
N ASP A 131 -5.71 -17.17 19.65
CA ASP A 131 -6.20 -16.74 20.97
C ASP A 131 -6.59 -17.95 21.80
N LEU A 132 -6.13 -17.99 23.04
CA LEU A 132 -6.39 -19.07 24.00
C LEU A 132 -7.44 -18.64 25.04
N HIS A 133 -8.17 -19.61 25.60
CA HIS A 133 -9.09 -19.35 26.70
C HIS A 133 -8.35 -19.06 28.00
N GLU A 134 -7.17 -19.63 28.19
CA GLU A 134 -6.39 -19.52 29.42
C GLU A 134 -4.95 -19.06 29.08
N LYS A 135 -4.35 -18.29 30.00
CA LYS A 135 -2.93 -17.91 29.88
C LYS A 135 -2.04 -19.12 30.02
N ILE A 136 -1.02 -19.17 29.20
CA ILE A 136 0.04 -20.16 29.31
C ILE A 136 1.38 -19.45 29.54
N ASN A 137 2.16 -19.97 30.48
CA ASN A 137 3.46 -19.39 30.84
C ASN A 137 4.60 -19.95 29.98
N GLN A 138 4.39 -21.09 29.35
CA GLN A 138 5.39 -21.75 28.53
C GLN A 138 4.72 -22.43 27.33
N ILE A 139 5.41 -22.41 26.19
CA ILE A 139 4.99 -23.16 25.02
C ILE A 139 5.39 -24.63 25.22
N PRO A 140 4.43 -25.58 25.17
CA PRO A 140 4.72 -27.01 25.30
C PRO A 140 5.83 -27.46 24.37
N THR A 141 6.67 -28.39 24.82
CA THR A 141 7.80 -28.91 24.04
C THR A 141 7.38 -29.53 22.71
N THR A 142 6.21 -30.14 22.66
CA THR A 142 5.59 -30.71 21.45
C THR A 142 5.31 -29.65 20.36
N LEU A 143 5.17 -28.38 20.72
CA LEU A 143 4.86 -27.26 19.84
C LEU A 143 6.10 -26.45 19.42
N GLN A 144 7.28 -26.73 19.97
CA GLN A 144 8.52 -25.99 19.67
C GLN A 144 8.89 -26.03 18.16
N LYS A 145 8.57 -27.14 17.47
CA LYS A 145 8.78 -27.30 16.03
C LYS A 145 8.11 -26.22 15.18
N TYR A 146 7.06 -25.56 15.69
CA TYR A 146 6.34 -24.52 14.98
C TYR A 146 6.92 -23.12 15.18
N LYS A 147 7.97 -22.96 16.00
CA LYS A 147 8.58 -21.65 16.32
C LYS A 147 7.55 -20.58 16.72
N LEU A 148 6.61 -20.98 17.60
CA LEU A 148 5.60 -20.10 18.11
C LEU A 148 6.21 -18.99 18.98
N SER A 149 5.59 -17.82 19.02
CA SER A 149 5.94 -16.75 19.94
C SER A 149 4.70 -16.26 20.68
N PHE A 150 4.88 -15.77 21.90
CA PHE A 150 3.79 -15.16 22.66
C PHE A 150 3.44 -13.78 22.15
N THR A 151 2.19 -13.40 22.31
CA THR A 151 1.78 -12.00 22.33
C THR A 151 2.16 -11.39 23.70
N PRO A 152 2.29 -10.05 23.81
CA PRO A 152 2.67 -9.40 25.07
C PRO A 152 1.75 -9.69 26.25
N ASP A 153 0.49 -10.03 26.01
CA ASP A 153 -0.52 -10.34 27.01
C ASP A 153 -0.51 -11.81 27.48
N LEU A 154 0.33 -12.66 26.84
CA LEU A 154 0.42 -14.11 27.08
C LEU A 154 -0.90 -14.87 26.89
N MET A 155 -1.86 -14.26 26.20
CA MET A 155 -3.17 -14.85 25.89
C MET A 155 -3.24 -15.46 24.50
N SER A 156 -2.25 -15.16 23.65
CA SER A 156 -2.26 -15.61 22.27
C SER A 156 -0.89 -16.08 21.83
N LEU A 157 -0.89 -17.03 20.89
CA LEU A 157 0.30 -17.53 20.21
C LEU A 157 0.34 -17.03 18.78
N ASN A 158 1.52 -16.65 18.34
CA ASN A 158 1.78 -16.24 16.97
C ASN A 158 2.49 -17.36 16.21
N TYR A 159 1.94 -17.74 15.09
CA TYR A 159 2.58 -18.64 14.11
C TYR A 159 2.81 -17.89 12.81
N THR A 160 4.08 -17.75 12.42
CA THR A 160 4.44 -17.06 11.17
C THR A 160 4.78 -18.10 10.09
N TYR A 161 4.16 -17.96 8.92
CA TYR A 161 4.40 -18.82 7.77
C TYR A 161 4.55 -18.04 6.48
N SER A 162 5.36 -18.55 5.55
CA SER A 162 5.63 -17.91 4.26
C SER A 162 4.47 -18.10 3.30
N LEU A 163 4.17 -17.05 2.51
CA LEU A 163 3.24 -17.14 1.39
C LEU A 163 3.73 -18.02 0.23
N LYS A 164 5.03 -18.35 0.21
CA LYS A 164 5.62 -19.22 -0.81
C LYS A 164 5.30 -20.70 -0.61
N THR A 165 4.98 -21.12 0.60
CA THR A 165 4.80 -22.53 0.95
C THR A 165 3.39 -22.99 0.59
N LYS A 166 3.29 -24.03 -0.24
CA LYS A 166 2.00 -24.69 -0.55
C LYS A 166 1.37 -25.36 0.67
N GLN A 167 2.19 -25.83 1.61
CA GLN A 167 1.73 -26.42 2.87
C GLN A 167 2.07 -25.48 4.03
N THR A 168 1.04 -24.86 4.59
CA THR A 168 1.20 -23.89 5.69
C THR A 168 1.46 -24.53 7.04
N GLY A 169 1.25 -25.83 7.19
CA GLY A 169 1.37 -26.52 8.47
C GLY A 169 0.27 -26.21 9.51
N ILE A 170 -0.69 -25.36 9.16
CA ILE A 170 -1.72 -24.89 10.10
C ILE A 170 -2.56 -26.04 10.63
N THR A 171 -2.97 -26.98 9.76
CA THR A 171 -3.81 -28.11 10.17
C THR A 171 -3.12 -28.96 11.23
N ASN A 172 -1.83 -29.27 11.02
CA ASN A 172 -1.04 -30.04 11.96
C ASN A 172 -0.83 -29.24 13.27
N LEU A 173 -0.56 -27.95 13.15
CA LEU A 173 -0.43 -27.06 14.32
C LEU A 173 -1.70 -27.06 15.18
N LEU A 174 -2.88 -26.92 14.56
CA LEU A 174 -4.15 -26.90 15.31
C LEU A 174 -4.43 -28.25 15.97
N GLN A 175 -4.09 -29.35 15.32
CA GLN A 175 -4.21 -30.68 15.93
C GLN A 175 -3.27 -30.82 17.15
N ASP A 176 -1.98 -30.47 16.97
CA ASP A 176 -1.00 -30.57 18.06
C ASP A 176 -1.32 -29.64 19.24
N LEU A 177 -1.92 -28.45 18.99
CA LEU A 177 -2.43 -27.56 20.04
C LEU A 177 -3.53 -28.23 20.85
N LYS A 178 -4.47 -28.90 20.16
CA LYS A 178 -5.55 -29.65 20.82
C LYS A 178 -4.99 -30.81 21.63
N ASP A 179 -4.04 -31.56 21.07
CA ASP A 179 -3.42 -32.70 21.75
C ASP A 179 -2.57 -32.28 22.96
N ALA A 180 -2.03 -31.05 22.93
CA ALA A 180 -1.36 -30.43 24.07
C ALA A 180 -2.35 -29.88 25.13
N GLY A 181 -3.65 -30.08 24.96
CA GLY A 181 -4.69 -29.63 25.91
C GLY A 181 -5.01 -28.12 25.88
N LEU A 182 -4.51 -27.39 24.89
CA LEU A 182 -4.76 -25.96 24.77
C LEU A 182 -6.13 -25.69 24.15
N LYS A 183 -6.95 -24.94 24.86
CA LYS A 183 -8.30 -24.56 24.40
C LYS A 183 -8.24 -23.29 23.59
N LEU A 184 -8.55 -23.40 22.30
CA LEU A 184 -8.59 -22.29 21.35
C LEU A 184 -9.85 -21.47 21.59
N LYS A 185 -9.71 -20.14 21.64
CA LYS A 185 -10.80 -19.17 21.74
C LYS A 185 -11.15 -18.57 20.39
N ASP A 186 -10.14 -18.11 19.65
CA ASP A 186 -10.31 -17.47 18.34
C ASP A 186 -9.06 -17.65 17.50
N LEU A 187 -9.21 -17.52 16.18
CA LEU A 187 -8.13 -17.57 15.20
C LEU A 187 -8.22 -16.35 14.29
N LYS A 188 -7.12 -15.59 14.22
CA LYS A 188 -7.02 -14.42 13.35
C LYS A 188 -5.82 -14.56 12.44
N THR A 189 -5.93 -14.12 11.20
CA THR A 189 -4.80 -14.06 10.28
C THR A 189 -4.46 -12.63 9.95
N GLU A 190 -3.18 -12.28 10.12
CA GLU A 190 -2.61 -11.04 9.62
C GLU A 190 -1.69 -11.35 8.45
N GLN A 191 -1.73 -10.52 7.43
CA GLN A 191 -0.78 -10.58 6.32
C GLN A 191 0.20 -9.41 6.42
N SER A 192 1.47 -9.66 6.10
CA SER A 192 2.43 -8.57 5.95
C SER A 192 1.96 -7.62 4.84
N ASN A 193 2.06 -6.34 5.12
CA ASN A 193 1.89 -5.25 4.16
C ASN A 193 3.26 -4.78 3.64
N LEU A 194 3.25 -3.90 2.65
CA LEU A 194 4.49 -3.32 2.11
C LEU A 194 5.31 -2.59 3.18
N GLU A 195 4.66 -2.01 4.20
CA GLU A 195 5.35 -1.32 5.28
C GLU A 195 6.29 -2.26 6.06
N LYS A 196 5.80 -3.45 6.43
CA LYS A 196 6.65 -4.47 7.10
C LYS A 196 7.79 -4.96 6.21
N ILE A 197 7.52 -5.10 4.91
CA ILE A 197 8.55 -5.47 3.93
C ILE A 197 9.60 -4.37 3.80
N PHE A 198 9.18 -3.11 3.71
CA PHE A 198 10.07 -1.95 3.65
C PHE A 198 11.00 -1.87 4.85
N VAL A 199 10.46 -1.99 6.08
CA VAL A 199 11.26 -1.97 7.31
C VAL A 199 12.34 -3.07 7.30
N ASN A 200 12.01 -4.27 6.83
CA ASN A 200 12.98 -5.37 6.75
C ASN A 200 14.07 -5.09 5.71
N LEU A 201 13.71 -4.62 4.51
CA LEU A 201 14.66 -4.27 3.45
C LEU A 201 15.67 -3.20 3.88
N VAL A 202 15.18 -2.16 4.60
CA VAL A 202 16.05 -1.08 5.09
C VAL A 202 16.98 -1.57 6.19
N ARG A 203 16.52 -2.47 7.08
CA ARG A 203 17.37 -3.08 8.13
C ARG A 203 18.45 -3.95 7.54
N GLU A 204 18.12 -4.87 6.65
CA GLU A 204 19.08 -5.78 6.00
C GLU A 204 20.18 -5.02 5.25
N LYS A 205 19.86 -3.85 4.66
CA LYS A 205 20.84 -3.00 3.98
C LYS A 205 21.76 -2.23 4.95
N ASN A 206 21.29 -1.91 6.15
CA ASN A 206 22.10 -1.19 7.15
C ASN A 206 23.00 -2.12 7.96
N GLU A 207 22.79 -3.42 7.93
CA GLU A 207 23.58 -4.45 8.63
C GLU A 207 24.69 -5.04 7.72
N ASN A 208 24.68 -4.76 6.43
CA ASN A 208 25.71 -5.13 5.45
C ASN A 208 26.60 -3.92 5.08
#